data_701d9466d98d2598af0129ea252e965c
#
_entry.id   701d9466d98d2598af0129ea252e965c
#
_cell.length_a   1.000
_cell.length_b   1.000
_cell.length_c   1.000
_cell.angle_alpha   90.00
_cell.angle_beta   90.00
_cell.angle_gamma   90.00
#
_symmetry.space_group_name_H-M   'P 1'
#
loop_
_entity.id
_entity.type
_entity.pdbx_description
1 polymer ?
#
loop_
_entity_poly.entity_id
_entity_poly.type
_entity_poly.pdbx_seq_one_letter_code
_entity_poly.pdbx_strand_id
1 'polypeptide(L)'
;MRRIALPVFAVLSMSLLLPQQLAGAAPAGVSLAGVAAVDDPPLAEGDFLQVGPGLYSTDEQSFEIYETDVADGLMSRSHSVTAQAGSVAKPESAPASRPDMGVFGPGWEAEFVGGQLNRKLEEKANSVVVTDLDSNVAITYTLQSSVDYPSGGGVKKYVTADGDKLTETTRFDEATGTLVATASEVVGVTAPTADEDQSADTDATAAIGTSELTPAYTWKQAAPGADSWRVTGVGNVAVGSLSTATYDTQGRISTIQEAAVGENPAQSLAVKYSTATTSTSAALGEFAGRVKEITLTTGATTQTLARYSYDTSGLLRSVANPVEGTEPVSSYAYDSTGRVSDVTSPSNGDWDLSFPAESAVPNVEPIGPARPSSESVFTGAADITNEAAVAPPATDFTTGEISDPQSYPRHCNRATDWMWYLESGCAAWAAHYGWHKPYWKQTPTGHWVVGINNDGCSTPGPNVSKPRGFNFRSACDMHDYGYGLIGNTYKGYKYYLDRNKKSNVDNAFYTTMKTYSCNAYFITRRPACKAIAYVYYKAVGWKGNPRNGANAT
;
A
#
# COMPACT_ATOMS: atom_id res chain seq x y z
N MET A 1 72.32 -10.31 11.11
CA MET A 1 72.59 -9.48 12.30
C MET A 1 72.13 -8.07 12.06
N ARG A 2 71.05 -7.67 12.69
CA ARG A 2 70.69 -6.29 13.09
C ARG A 2 69.40 -6.37 13.87
N ARG A 3 69.53 -6.13 15.16
CA ARG A 3 68.39 -6.01 16.12
C ARG A 3 67.81 -4.62 15.96
N ILE A 4 66.49 -4.51 15.93
CA ILE A 4 65.74 -3.24 16.12
C ILE A 4 64.78 -3.42 17.30
N ALA A 5 64.93 -2.49 18.24
CA ALA A 5 64.23 -2.47 19.52
C ALA A 5 62.78 -1.96 19.37
N LEU A 6 61.88 -2.52 20.18
CA LEU A 6 60.54 -2.00 20.43
C LEU A 6 60.56 -0.89 21.51
N PRO A 7 59.73 0.15 21.40
CA PRO A 7 59.43 0.98 22.55
C PRO A 7 58.19 0.48 23.29
N VAL A 8 58.35 0.39 24.61
CA VAL A 8 57.28 0.15 25.60
C VAL A 8 56.50 1.44 25.78
N PHE A 9 55.17 1.40 25.58
CA PHE A 9 54.27 2.45 26.02
C PHE A 9 53.61 2.03 27.32
N ALA A 10 53.81 2.84 28.37
CA ALA A 10 53.18 2.73 29.66
C ALA A 10 51.73 3.20 29.59
N VAL A 11 50.77 2.37 30.01
CA VAL A 11 49.38 2.72 30.18
C VAL A 11 49.15 3.21 31.61
N LEU A 12 48.78 4.46 31.73
CA LEU A 12 48.42 5.08 33.00
C LEU A 12 46.97 4.71 33.34
N SER A 13 46.77 3.91 34.36
CA SER A 13 45.46 3.53 34.86
C SER A 13 44.88 4.65 35.77
N MET A 14 43.86 5.32 35.34
CA MET A 14 43.12 6.27 36.14
C MET A 14 41.90 5.56 36.72
N SER A 15 41.91 5.25 38.00
CA SER A 15 40.82 4.65 38.76
C SER A 15 39.78 5.74 39.08
N LEU A 16 38.60 5.64 38.46
CA LEU A 16 37.43 6.41 38.83
C LEU A 16 36.62 5.64 39.88
N LEU A 17 36.54 6.21 41.06
CA LEU A 17 35.66 5.78 42.16
C LEU A 17 34.22 6.11 41.81
N LEU A 18 33.39 5.08 41.62
CA LEU A 18 31.94 5.18 41.57
C LEU A 18 31.35 5.01 42.98
N PRO A 19 30.37 5.82 43.39
CA PRO A 19 29.66 5.61 44.65
C PRO A 19 28.73 4.38 44.57
N GLN A 20 28.84 3.53 45.58
CA GLN A 20 27.91 2.43 45.80
C GLN A 20 26.51 2.99 46.12
N GLN A 21 25.54 2.71 45.28
CA GLN A 21 24.12 2.87 45.62
C GLN A 21 23.59 1.60 46.26
N LEU A 22 22.96 1.81 47.39
CA LEU A 22 22.29 0.83 48.25
C LEU A 22 21.24 0.03 47.45
N ALA A 23 21.26 -1.28 47.61
CA ALA A 23 20.22 -2.18 47.16
C ALA A 23 18.91 -1.85 47.90
N GLY A 24 17.98 -1.23 47.20
CA GLY A 24 16.58 -1.10 47.61
C GLY A 24 15.81 -2.37 47.23
N ALA A 25 15.06 -2.90 48.18
CA ALA A 25 14.21 -4.07 48.00
C ALA A 25 13.22 -3.88 46.86
N ALA A 26 13.08 -4.93 46.02
CA ALA A 26 12.07 -4.99 44.98
C ALA A 26 10.66 -4.94 45.59
N PRO A 27 9.75 -4.09 45.13
CA PRO A 27 8.35 -4.22 45.50
C PRO A 27 7.72 -5.40 44.74
N ALA A 28 6.93 -6.15 45.51
CA ALA A 28 6.17 -7.29 45.04
C ALA A 28 5.29 -6.98 43.84
N GLY A 29 5.17 -7.97 42.97
CA GLY A 29 4.41 -8.10 41.75
C GLY A 29 3.25 -7.12 41.54
N VAL A 30 3.43 -6.21 40.59
CA VAL A 30 2.32 -5.60 39.88
C VAL A 30 2.03 -6.51 38.70
N SER A 31 0.90 -7.23 38.80
CA SER A 31 0.25 -7.88 37.67
C SER A 31 0.08 -6.82 36.59
N LEU A 32 0.72 -7.00 35.46
CA LEU A 32 0.41 -6.28 34.22
C LEU A 32 -0.98 -6.75 33.74
N ALA A 33 -2.03 -6.30 34.43
CA ALA A 33 -3.35 -6.23 33.85
C ALA A 33 -3.20 -5.41 32.57
N GLY A 34 -3.67 -5.98 31.45
CA GLY A 34 -3.46 -5.50 30.11
C GLY A 34 -3.51 -3.97 30.01
N VAL A 35 -2.41 -3.39 29.58
CA VAL A 35 -2.41 -2.04 29.04
C VAL A 35 -3.26 -2.18 27.77
N ALA A 36 -4.51 -1.70 27.84
CA ALA A 36 -5.30 -1.45 26.66
C ALA A 36 -4.38 -0.68 25.70
N ALA A 37 -4.24 -1.18 24.47
CA ALA A 37 -3.51 -0.46 23.45
C ALA A 37 -4.08 0.95 23.44
N VAL A 38 -3.28 1.93 23.89
CA VAL A 38 -3.65 3.34 23.76
C VAL A 38 -3.76 3.54 22.26
N ASP A 39 -4.96 3.88 21.77
CA ASP A 39 -5.15 4.31 20.39
C ASP A 39 -4.19 5.48 20.17
N ASP A 40 -3.04 5.22 19.54
CA ASP A 40 -2.21 6.32 19.09
C ASP A 40 -3.05 7.08 18.06
N PRO A 41 -3.36 8.36 18.31
CA PRO A 41 -4.09 9.15 17.35
C PRO A 41 -3.30 9.14 16.02
N PRO A 42 -3.98 9.34 14.88
CA PRO A 42 -3.28 9.72 13.66
C PRO A 42 -2.33 10.87 13.94
N LEU A 43 -1.27 11.01 13.16
CA LEU A 43 -0.39 12.18 13.24
C LEU A 43 -1.24 13.45 13.18
N ALA A 44 -0.78 14.50 13.84
CA ALA A 44 -1.55 15.73 14.00
C ALA A 44 -1.94 16.30 12.62
N GLU A 45 -3.10 16.93 12.56
CA GLU A 45 -3.56 17.65 11.38
C GLU A 45 -2.48 18.66 10.94
N GLY A 46 -2.01 18.55 9.69
CA GLY A 46 -0.92 19.37 9.16
C GLY A 46 0.39 18.62 8.88
N ASP A 47 0.53 17.38 9.36
CA ASP A 47 1.71 16.56 9.04
C ASP A 47 1.70 16.06 7.59
N PHE A 48 0.52 16.06 6.97
CA PHE A 48 0.31 15.69 5.58
C PHE A 48 -0.50 16.76 4.84
N LEU A 49 -0.08 17.05 3.60
CA LEU A 49 -0.77 17.97 2.72
C LEU A 49 -1.08 17.26 1.40
N GLN A 50 -2.34 17.27 0.99
CA GLN A 50 -2.70 16.90 -0.37
C GLN A 50 -2.24 18.03 -1.30
N VAL A 51 -1.36 17.72 -2.25
CA VAL A 51 -0.81 18.67 -3.21
C VAL A 51 -1.02 18.11 -4.62
N GLY A 52 -2.07 18.55 -5.28
CA GLY A 52 -2.46 18.02 -6.59
C GLY A 52 -2.59 16.50 -6.60
N PRO A 53 -1.82 15.80 -7.46
CA PRO A 53 -1.89 14.34 -7.59
C PRO A 53 -1.21 13.57 -6.46
N GLY A 54 -0.51 14.24 -5.55
CA GLY A 54 0.33 13.59 -4.56
C GLY A 54 0.08 14.03 -3.13
N LEU A 55 0.76 13.35 -2.22
CA LEU A 55 0.74 13.59 -0.79
C LEU A 55 2.12 14.07 -0.34
N TYR A 56 2.17 15.23 0.33
CA TYR A 56 3.38 15.76 0.94
C TYR A 56 3.38 15.45 2.45
N SER A 57 4.46 14.86 2.94
CA SER A 57 4.73 14.67 4.37
C SER A 57 5.65 15.79 4.86
N THR A 58 5.21 16.56 5.86
CA THR A 58 6.00 17.65 6.45
C THR A 58 7.14 17.12 7.28
N ASP A 59 6.96 15.98 7.95
CA ASP A 59 7.97 15.35 8.80
C ASP A 59 9.11 14.73 7.98
N GLU A 60 8.75 14.02 6.91
CA GLU A 60 9.71 13.35 6.05
C GLU A 60 10.26 14.27 4.97
N GLN A 61 9.65 15.46 4.78
CA GLN A 61 9.95 16.38 3.69
C GLN A 61 9.94 15.68 2.33
N SER A 62 8.96 14.80 2.15
CA SER A 62 8.77 13.98 0.97
C SER A 62 7.43 14.25 0.30
N PHE A 63 7.42 14.20 -1.04
CA PHE A 63 6.21 14.26 -1.85
C PHE A 63 6.11 12.98 -2.65
N GLU A 64 4.96 12.33 -2.60
CA GLU A 64 4.70 11.06 -3.26
C GLU A 64 3.49 11.10 -4.17
N ILE A 65 3.64 10.52 -5.38
CA ILE A 65 2.55 10.25 -6.33
C ILE A 65 2.38 8.74 -6.39
N TYR A 66 1.17 8.24 -6.17
CA TYR A 66 0.84 6.82 -6.22
C TYR A 66 0.08 6.50 -7.50
N GLU A 67 0.50 5.44 -8.17
CA GLU A 67 -0.08 4.96 -9.41
C GLU A 67 -0.47 3.49 -9.30
N THR A 68 -1.62 3.16 -9.88
CA THR A 68 -2.11 1.81 -9.97
C THR A 68 -2.28 1.43 -11.43
N ASP A 69 -1.40 0.58 -11.93
CA ASP A 69 -1.41 0.19 -13.34
C ASP A 69 -2.20 -1.11 -13.57
N VAL A 70 -2.34 -1.93 -12.54
CA VAL A 70 -3.03 -3.22 -12.60
C VAL A 70 -4.09 -3.27 -11.55
N ALA A 71 -5.32 -3.43 -11.97
CA ALA A 71 -6.43 -3.74 -11.07
C ALA A 71 -6.09 -5.00 -10.25
N ASP A 72 -6.75 -5.20 -9.13
CA ASP A 72 -6.56 -6.30 -8.18
C ASP A 72 -5.44 -6.11 -7.14
N GLY A 73 -4.87 -4.88 -7.00
CA GLY A 73 -3.87 -4.53 -5.97
C GLY A 73 -2.59 -5.36 -6.01
N LEU A 74 -2.38 -6.10 -7.11
CA LEU A 74 -1.21 -6.93 -7.29
C LEU A 74 0.02 -6.11 -7.64
N MET A 75 -0.20 -4.93 -8.22
CA MET A 75 0.89 -4.06 -8.63
C MET A 75 0.47 -2.60 -8.62
N SER A 76 1.16 -1.81 -7.83
CA SER A 76 1.19 -0.35 -7.84
C SER A 76 2.64 0.13 -7.86
N ARG A 77 2.82 1.41 -8.01
CA ARG A 77 4.13 2.07 -7.93
C ARG A 77 3.97 3.47 -7.37
N SER A 78 5.00 3.95 -6.71
CA SER A 78 5.07 5.31 -6.22
C SER A 78 6.24 6.07 -6.83
N HIS A 79 6.10 7.38 -6.97
CA HIS A 79 7.20 8.28 -7.33
C HIS A 79 7.40 9.24 -6.19
N SER A 80 8.54 9.13 -5.53
CA SER A 80 8.87 9.92 -4.35
C SER A 80 9.96 10.93 -4.62
N VAL A 81 9.77 12.16 -4.13
CA VAL A 81 10.73 13.26 -4.16
C VAL A 81 11.00 13.68 -2.74
N THR A 82 12.27 13.68 -2.31
CA THR A 82 12.67 14.12 -0.97
C THR A 82 13.54 15.36 -1.04
N ALA A 83 13.40 16.22 -0.02
CA ALA A 83 14.25 17.39 0.18
C ALA A 83 15.16 17.15 1.38
N GLN A 84 16.47 17.26 1.16
CA GLN A 84 17.45 17.31 2.26
C GLN A 84 17.89 18.75 2.45
N ALA A 85 18.02 19.18 3.70
CA ALA A 85 18.40 20.54 4.01
C ALA A 85 19.69 20.99 3.28
N GLY A 86 19.59 22.08 2.52
CA GLY A 86 20.69 22.63 1.72
C GLY A 86 21.04 21.86 0.44
N SER A 87 20.17 20.95 0.00
CA SER A 87 20.35 20.17 -1.23
C SER A 87 19.16 20.35 -2.16
N VAL A 88 19.39 20.17 -3.46
CA VAL A 88 18.31 20.10 -4.45
C VAL A 88 17.43 18.89 -4.14
N ALA A 89 16.13 19.09 -4.08
CA ALA A 89 15.16 17.98 -3.92
C ALA A 89 15.28 17.02 -5.10
N LYS A 90 15.32 15.72 -4.83
CA LYS A 90 15.60 14.68 -5.82
C LYS A 90 14.60 13.53 -5.72
N PRO A 91 14.36 12.83 -6.84
CA PRO A 91 13.67 11.56 -6.79
C PRO A 91 14.43 10.57 -5.91
N GLU A 92 13.70 9.78 -5.15
CA GLU A 92 14.27 8.69 -4.37
C GLU A 92 14.78 7.58 -5.28
N SER A 93 15.70 6.80 -4.74
CA SER A 93 16.24 5.64 -5.43
C SER A 93 15.93 4.38 -4.62
N ALA A 94 15.62 3.30 -5.30
CA ALA A 94 15.48 2.00 -4.66
C ALA A 94 16.69 1.68 -3.78
N PRO A 95 16.47 1.06 -2.61
CA PRO A 95 17.56 0.68 -1.71
C PRO A 95 18.60 -0.19 -2.41
N ALA A 96 19.87 0.04 -2.14
CA ALA A 96 20.97 -0.74 -2.76
C ALA A 96 20.86 -2.25 -2.46
N SER A 97 20.22 -2.63 -1.34
CA SER A 97 19.95 -4.02 -0.97
C SER A 97 18.79 -4.64 -1.79
N ARG A 98 17.95 -3.82 -2.41
CA ARG A 98 16.77 -4.23 -3.17
C ARG A 98 16.63 -3.40 -4.46
N PRO A 99 17.60 -3.47 -5.37
CA PRO A 99 17.54 -2.72 -6.63
C PRO A 99 16.36 -3.14 -7.52
N ASP A 100 15.76 -4.29 -7.24
CA ASP A 100 14.54 -4.79 -7.87
C ASP A 100 13.30 -3.94 -7.56
N MET A 101 13.30 -3.10 -6.54
CA MET A 101 12.22 -2.14 -6.28
C MET A 101 12.20 -1.00 -7.31
N GLY A 102 13.32 -0.64 -7.91
CA GLY A 102 13.45 0.43 -8.91
C GLY A 102 13.26 -0.01 -10.38
N VAL A 103 12.54 -1.10 -10.64
CA VAL A 103 12.40 -1.67 -12.00
C VAL A 103 11.58 -0.84 -12.97
N PHE A 104 10.89 0.21 -12.51
CA PHE A 104 10.15 1.16 -13.35
C PHE A 104 10.94 2.42 -13.72
N GLY A 105 12.17 2.52 -13.29
CA GLY A 105 13.04 3.65 -13.62
C GLY A 105 13.36 4.54 -12.42
N PRO A 106 14.21 5.56 -12.61
CA PRO A 106 14.57 6.47 -11.55
C PRO A 106 13.36 7.15 -10.91
N GLY A 107 13.35 7.21 -9.59
CA GLY A 107 12.28 7.83 -8.81
C GLY A 107 11.02 6.97 -8.63
N TRP A 108 10.88 5.88 -9.38
CA TRP A 108 9.74 4.97 -9.25
C TRP A 108 10.09 3.73 -8.43
N GLU A 109 9.30 3.47 -7.45
CA GLU A 109 9.36 2.27 -6.63
C GLU A 109 8.23 1.30 -7.00
N ALA A 110 8.57 0.01 -7.13
CA ALA A 110 7.61 -1.04 -7.43
C ALA A 110 6.95 -1.54 -6.14
N GLU A 111 5.63 -1.53 -6.08
CA GLU A 111 4.85 -2.00 -4.95
C GLU A 111 4.05 -3.26 -5.33
N PHE A 112 4.76 -4.35 -5.57
CA PHE A 112 4.12 -5.64 -5.82
C PHE A 112 3.40 -6.15 -4.58
N VAL A 113 2.19 -6.67 -4.77
CA VAL A 113 1.28 -7.06 -3.68
C VAL A 113 1.09 -5.88 -2.71
N GLY A 114 1.01 -4.65 -3.28
CA GLY A 114 0.86 -3.41 -2.52
C GLY A 114 2.02 -3.09 -1.58
N GLY A 115 3.25 -3.36 -2.00
CA GLY A 115 4.45 -3.14 -1.19
C GLY A 115 4.75 -4.25 -0.19
N GLN A 116 3.86 -5.26 -0.02
CA GLN A 116 4.07 -6.31 0.97
C GLN A 116 5.30 -7.19 0.70
N LEU A 117 5.85 -7.14 -0.52
CA LEU A 117 7.09 -7.80 -0.88
C LEU A 117 8.34 -6.93 -0.66
N ASN A 118 8.17 -5.64 -0.37
CA ASN A 118 9.26 -4.68 -0.15
C ASN A 118 9.79 -4.78 1.28
N ARG A 119 10.23 -5.97 1.65
CA ARG A 119 10.72 -6.28 3.00
C ARG A 119 12.06 -7.00 2.93
N LYS A 120 12.90 -6.77 3.93
CA LYS A 120 14.22 -7.40 4.08
C LYS A 120 14.29 -8.12 5.42
N LEU A 121 14.80 -9.35 5.44
CA LEU A 121 15.06 -10.12 6.65
C LEU A 121 16.56 -10.31 6.81
N GLU A 122 17.08 -9.99 7.99
CA GLU A 122 18.50 -10.16 8.37
C GLU A 122 18.61 -10.98 9.65
N GLU A 123 19.35 -12.07 9.57
CA GLU A 123 19.67 -12.89 10.74
C GLU A 123 20.79 -12.24 11.56
N LYS A 124 20.65 -12.23 12.87
CA LYS A 124 21.68 -11.85 13.86
C LYS A 124 21.87 -13.02 14.82
N ALA A 125 22.86 -12.95 15.69
CA ALA A 125 23.19 -14.07 16.60
C ALA A 125 22.01 -14.56 17.46
N ASN A 126 21.21 -13.64 18.01
CA ASN A 126 20.07 -13.96 18.90
C ASN A 126 18.77 -13.23 18.49
N SER A 127 18.68 -12.77 17.27
CA SER A 127 17.52 -12.05 16.76
C SER A 127 17.45 -12.14 15.24
N VAL A 128 16.27 -11.86 14.73
CA VAL A 128 16.04 -11.59 13.31
C VAL A 128 15.50 -10.15 13.21
N VAL A 129 16.01 -9.40 12.26
CA VAL A 129 15.52 -8.06 11.97
C VAL A 129 14.77 -8.10 10.64
N VAL A 130 13.50 -7.72 10.65
CA VAL A 130 12.71 -7.52 9.44
C VAL A 130 12.57 -6.02 9.22
N THR A 131 13.04 -5.54 8.08
CA THR A 131 12.91 -4.14 7.68
C THR A 131 11.85 -4.01 6.61
N ASP A 132 10.84 -3.20 6.87
CA ASP A 132 9.93 -2.70 5.84
C ASP A 132 10.68 -1.58 5.09
N LEU A 133 10.88 -1.77 3.80
CA LEU A 133 11.74 -0.89 3.02
C LEU A 133 11.02 0.35 2.52
N ASP A 134 9.70 0.31 2.38
CA ASP A 134 8.88 1.48 1.99
C ASP A 134 8.91 2.55 3.09
N SER A 135 8.90 2.12 4.36
CA SER A 135 8.96 3.02 5.52
C SER A 135 10.33 3.06 6.19
N ASN A 136 11.27 2.23 5.75
CA ASN A 136 12.60 2.03 6.36
C ASN A 136 12.53 1.66 7.86
N VAL A 137 11.48 0.96 8.28
CA VAL A 137 11.26 0.57 9.67
C VAL A 137 11.80 -0.83 9.92
N ALA A 138 12.68 -0.97 10.90
CA ALA A 138 13.25 -2.23 11.36
C ALA A 138 12.50 -2.76 12.59
N ILE A 139 11.97 -3.97 12.47
CA ILE A 139 11.28 -4.70 13.52
C ILE A 139 12.22 -5.82 14.00
N THR A 140 12.54 -5.83 15.30
CA THR A 140 13.44 -6.82 15.88
C THR A 140 12.67 -7.94 16.54
N TYR A 141 12.87 -9.16 16.09
CA TYR A 141 12.37 -10.39 16.65
C TYR A 141 13.46 -11.05 17.49
N THR A 142 13.25 -11.20 18.80
CA THR A 142 14.21 -11.79 19.74
C THR A 142 14.02 -13.31 19.84
N LEU A 143 15.12 -14.07 19.83
CA LEU A 143 15.09 -15.52 19.92
C LEU A 143 14.49 -15.98 21.27
N GLN A 144 13.45 -16.80 21.19
CA GLN A 144 12.82 -17.44 22.35
C GLN A 144 13.27 -18.87 22.55
N SER A 145 13.39 -19.65 21.47
CA SER A 145 13.78 -21.05 21.53
C SER A 145 14.44 -21.49 20.24
N SER A 146 15.36 -22.45 20.37
CA SER A 146 15.99 -23.15 19.26
C SER A 146 15.97 -24.65 19.53
N VAL A 147 15.63 -25.43 18.51
CA VAL A 147 15.65 -26.90 18.53
C VAL A 147 16.39 -27.37 17.29
N ASP A 148 17.49 -28.06 17.49
CA ASP A 148 18.27 -28.65 16.40
C ASP A 148 17.78 -30.07 16.09
N TYR A 149 17.78 -30.45 14.83
CA TYR A 149 17.43 -31.78 14.38
C TYR A 149 18.67 -32.68 14.23
N PRO A 150 18.57 -33.99 14.60
CA PRO A 150 19.69 -34.91 14.41
C PRO A 150 20.18 -35.04 12.95
N SER A 151 19.28 -34.82 12.00
CA SER A 151 19.58 -34.82 10.55
C SER A 151 20.22 -33.54 10.02
N GLY A 152 20.50 -32.59 10.89
CA GLY A 152 20.89 -31.23 10.55
C GLY A 152 19.67 -30.31 10.35
N GLY A 153 19.92 -28.99 10.46
CA GLY A 153 18.87 -27.99 10.49
C GLY A 153 18.16 -27.90 11.86
N GLY A 154 16.99 -27.31 11.90
CA GLY A 154 16.27 -27.09 13.15
C GLY A 154 15.11 -26.10 13.03
N VAL A 155 14.57 -25.71 14.18
CA VAL A 155 13.52 -24.68 14.30
C VAL A 155 13.95 -23.65 15.32
N LYS A 156 13.92 -22.39 14.95
CA LYS A 156 14.10 -21.24 15.82
C LYS A 156 12.81 -20.43 15.88
N LYS A 157 12.41 -20.03 17.07
CA LYS A 157 11.22 -19.19 17.30
C LYS A 157 11.63 -17.86 17.89
N TYR A 158 11.10 -16.80 17.33
CA TYR A 158 11.38 -15.43 17.72
C TYR A 158 10.07 -14.67 17.98
N VAL A 159 10.15 -13.61 18.78
CA VAL A 159 9.02 -12.75 19.12
C VAL A 159 9.46 -11.29 19.22
N THR A 160 8.56 -10.37 18.87
CA THR A 160 8.71 -8.93 19.16
C THR A 160 8.20 -8.59 20.55
N ALA A 161 8.49 -7.37 21.02
CA ALA A 161 7.90 -6.85 22.26
C ALA A 161 6.36 -6.77 22.18
N ASP A 162 5.81 -6.56 21.00
CA ASP A 162 4.36 -6.45 20.75
C ASP A 162 3.68 -7.80 20.53
N GLY A 163 4.45 -8.90 20.56
CA GLY A 163 3.93 -10.26 20.47
C GLY A 163 3.83 -10.82 19.04
N ASP A 164 4.37 -10.12 18.02
CA ASP A 164 4.51 -10.68 16.68
C ASP A 164 5.49 -11.84 16.70
N LYS A 165 5.27 -12.84 15.87
CA LYS A 165 6.00 -14.09 15.90
C LYS A 165 6.70 -14.37 14.58
N LEU A 166 7.94 -14.88 14.65
CA LEU A 166 8.67 -15.39 13.51
C LEU A 166 9.20 -16.79 13.85
N THR A 167 8.97 -17.74 12.96
CA THR A 167 9.49 -19.10 13.08
C THR A 167 10.34 -19.42 11.86
N GLU A 168 11.63 -19.61 12.08
CA GLU A 168 12.58 -20.08 11.07
C GLU A 168 12.67 -21.61 11.15
N THR A 169 12.64 -22.27 10.02
CA THR A 169 12.77 -23.72 9.90
C THR A 169 13.82 -24.04 8.85
N THR A 170 14.87 -24.74 9.23
CA THR A 170 15.91 -25.24 8.33
C THR A 170 15.77 -26.76 8.21
N ARG A 171 15.63 -27.27 7.00
CA ARG A 171 15.49 -28.70 6.71
C ARG A 171 16.39 -29.10 5.55
N PHE A 172 16.81 -30.37 5.56
CA PHE A 172 17.50 -30.95 4.42
C PHE A 172 16.49 -31.19 3.28
N ASP A 173 16.84 -30.67 2.11
CA ASP A 173 16.11 -30.87 0.86
C ASP A 173 16.81 -31.95 0.05
N GLU A 174 16.16 -33.10 -0.09
CA GLU A 174 16.69 -34.27 -0.81
C GLU A 174 16.89 -33.99 -2.30
N ALA A 175 16.09 -33.09 -2.89
CA ALA A 175 16.17 -32.76 -4.31
C ALA A 175 17.42 -31.94 -4.65
N THR A 176 17.82 -31.05 -3.75
CA THR A 176 19.00 -30.20 -3.92
C THR A 176 20.24 -30.73 -3.18
N GLY A 177 20.06 -31.67 -2.23
CA GLY A 177 21.12 -32.17 -1.38
C GLY A 177 21.66 -31.14 -0.38
N THR A 178 20.92 -30.08 -0.09
CA THR A 178 21.33 -28.96 0.77
C THR A 178 20.34 -28.68 1.88
N LEU A 179 20.80 -27.95 2.91
CA LEU A 179 19.87 -27.41 3.91
C LEU A 179 19.17 -26.17 3.32
N VAL A 180 17.84 -26.17 3.39
CA VAL A 180 17.00 -25.06 2.94
C VAL A 180 16.30 -24.43 4.14
N ALA A 181 16.46 -23.14 4.30
CA ALA A 181 15.80 -22.35 5.33
C ALA A 181 14.55 -21.66 4.77
N THR A 182 13.48 -21.72 5.57
CA THR A 182 12.23 -20.98 5.35
C THR A 182 11.84 -20.29 6.65
N ALA A 183 11.12 -19.18 6.58
CA ALA A 183 10.57 -18.55 7.76
C ALA A 183 9.08 -18.23 7.56
N SER A 184 8.34 -18.29 8.66
CA SER A 184 6.93 -17.85 8.74
C SER A 184 6.85 -16.74 9.77
N GLU A 185 6.33 -15.60 9.35
CA GLU A 185 6.11 -14.43 10.19
C GLU A 185 4.62 -14.19 10.35
N VAL A 186 4.19 -13.90 11.57
CA VAL A 186 2.80 -13.59 11.92
C VAL A 186 2.79 -12.25 12.65
N VAL A 187 2.12 -11.28 12.08
CA VAL A 187 1.91 -9.97 12.68
C VAL A 187 0.66 -10.06 13.55
N GLY A 188 0.86 -10.05 14.88
CA GLY A 188 -0.23 -10.25 15.83
C GLY A 188 -1.29 -9.17 15.74
N VAL A 189 -2.55 -9.56 15.60
CA VAL A 189 -3.71 -8.68 15.69
C VAL A 189 -4.33 -8.87 17.07
N THR A 190 -4.47 -7.78 17.83
CA THR A 190 -5.37 -7.74 18.97
C THR A 190 -6.80 -7.94 18.47
N ALA A 191 -7.60 -8.69 19.21
CA ALA A 191 -9.01 -8.87 18.85
C ALA A 191 -9.66 -7.52 18.54
N PRO A 192 -10.42 -7.41 17.44
CA PRO A 192 -11.08 -6.18 17.09
C PRO A 192 -12.03 -5.78 18.23
N THR A 193 -11.91 -4.54 18.71
CA THR A 193 -12.95 -3.92 19.54
C THR A 193 -14.05 -3.47 18.59
N ALA A 194 -15.28 -3.91 18.85
CA ALA A 194 -16.43 -3.42 18.10
C ALA A 194 -16.52 -1.89 18.24
N ASP A 195 -16.71 -1.19 17.13
CA ASP A 195 -17.01 0.24 17.19
C ASP A 195 -18.33 0.45 17.94
N GLU A 196 -18.33 1.35 18.93
CA GLU A 196 -19.48 1.58 19.83
C GLU A 196 -20.73 2.11 19.11
N ASP A 197 -20.60 2.63 17.89
CA ASP A 197 -21.63 3.35 17.15
C ASP A 197 -22.35 2.53 16.07
N GLN A 198 -22.17 1.21 15.99
CA GLN A 198 -22.63 0.49 14.82
C GLN A 198 -23.61 -0.64 15.12
N SER A 199 -24.75 -0.58 14.44
CA SER A 199 -25.66 -1.73 14.32
C SER A 199 -24.94 -2.87 13.58
N ALA A 200 -24.99 -4.08 14.13
CA ALA A 200 -24.49 -5.26 13.45
C ALA A 200 -25.16 -5.39 12.08
N ASP A 201 -24.34 -5.57 11.03
CA ASP A 201 -24.87 -5.91 9.71
C ASP A 201 -25.53 -7.29 9.80
N THR A 202 -26.87 -7.31 9.72
CA THR A 202 -27.66 -8.53 9.82
C THR A 202 -27.64 -9.36 8.53
N ASP A 203 -27.11 -8.81 7.44
CA ASP A 203 -27.08 -9.46 6.12
C ASP A 203 -25.79 -10.26 5.88
N ALA A 204 -24.89 -10.30 6.85
CA ALA A 204 -23.62 -10.97 6.74
C ALA A 204 -23.74 -12.51 6.85
N THR A 205 -23.42 -13.21 5.80
CA THR A 205 -23.55 -14.68 5.70
C THR A 205 -22.42 -15.47 6.39
N ALA A 206 -21.32 -14.84 6.78
CA ALA A 206 -20.21 -15.50 7.50
C ALA A 206 -19.32 -14.46 8.20
N ALA A 207 -19.16 -14.59 9.51
CA ALA A 207 -18.23 -13.75 10.28
C ALA A 207 -16.76 -13.96 9.82
N ILE A 208 -16.00 -12.85 9.71
CA ILE A 208 -14.55 -12.91 9.53
C ILE A 208 -13.91 -13.08 10.92
N GLY A 209 -13.17 -14.15 11.11
CA GLY A 209 -12.49 -14.44 12.38
C GLY A 209 -11.18 -13.66 12.53
N THR A 210 -10.69 -13.55 13.78
CA THR A 210 -9.40 -12.92 14.09
C THR A 210 -8.25 -13.51 13.27
N SER A 211 -8.24 -14.83 13.02
CA SER A 211 -7.21 -15.49 12.21
C SER A 211 -7.23 -15.09 10.75
N GLU A 212 -8.39 -14.74 10.20
CA GLU A 212 -8.53 -14.23 8.83
C GLU A 212 -8.02 -12.78 8.72
N LEU A 213 -8.06 -12.01 9.80
CA LEU A 213 -7.56 -10.64 9.88
C LEU A 213 -6.10 -10.55 10.38
N THR A 214 -5.46 -11.68 10.69
CA THR A 214 -4.08 -11.72 11.18
C THR A 214 -3.12 -11.95 10.02
N PRO A 215 -2.33 -10.95 9.60
CA PRO A 215 -1.39 -11.06 8.50
C PRO A 215 -0.32 -12.12 8.76
N ALA A 216 0.06 -12.85 7.71
CA ALA A 216 1.12 -13.83 7.74
C ALA A 216 1.99 -13.74 6.47
N TYR A 217 3.30 -13.91 6.66
CA TYR A 217 4.28 -13.91 5.57
C TYR A 217 5.06 -15.22 5.56
N THR A 218 5.36 -15.68 4.37
CA THR A 218 6.30 -16.79 4.15
C THR A 218 7.55 -16.25 3.50
N TRP A 219 8.70 -16.63 4.07
CA TRP A 219 10.01 -16.21 3.61
C TRP A 219 10.81 -17.43 3.11
N LYS A 220 11.64 -17.21 2.10
CA LYS A 220 12.58 -18.20 1.60
C LYS A 220 13.91 -17.53 1.27
N GLN A 221 15.01 -18.20 1.53
CA GLN A 221 16.32 -17.76 1.03
C GLN A 221 16.38 -17.96 -0.49
N ALA A 222 16.83 -16.93 -1.22
CA ALA A 222 17.00 -16.99 -2.66
C ALA A 222 18.22 -17.88 -3.05
N ALA A 223 19.22 -17.97 -2.17
CA ALA A 223 20.35 -18.89 -2.28
C ALA A 223 20.80 -19.33 -0.89
N PRO A 224 21.30 -20.58 -0.70
CA PRO A 224 21.79 -21.04 0.59
C PRO A 224 22.93 -20.16 1.12
N GLY A 225 22.82 -19.73 2.39
CA GLY A 225 23.87 -18.97 3.07
C GLY A 225 24.02 -17.50 2.66
N ALA A 226 23.12 -16.95 1.89
CA ALA A 226 23.13 -15.55 1.51
C ALA A 226 22.10 -14.74 2.32
N ASP A 227 22.41 -13.46 2.58
CA ASP A 227 21.47 -12.47 3.15
C ASP A 227 20.30 -12.14 2.21
N SER A 228 19.79 -13.14 1.50
CA SER A 228 18.88 -12.99 0.38
C SER A 228 17.50 -13.56 0.66
N TRP A 229 17.03 -13.37 1.88
CA TRP A 229 15.65 -13.70 2.22
C TRP A 229 14.68 -12.87 1.38
N ARG A 230 13.67 -13.53 0.82
CA ARG A 230 12.58 -12.90 0.07
C ARG A 230 11.24 -13.36 0.62
N VAL A 231 10.28 -12.45 0.66
CA VAL A 231 8.88 -12.80 0.92
C VAL A 231 8.37 -13.59 -0.28
N THR A 232 8.03 -14.85 -0.08
CA THR A 232 7.48 -15.73 -1.13
C THR A 232 5.99 -15.99 -0.97
N GLY A 233 5.40 -15.55 0.13
CA GLY A 233 3.97 -15.65 0.36
C GLY A 233 3.49 -14.56 1.30
N VAL A 234 2.34 -13.99 0.97
CA VAL A 234 1.62 -13.00 1.77
C VAL A 234 0.19 -13.48 1.95
N GLY A 235 -0.31 -13.44 3.16
CA GLY A 235 -1.66 -13.89 3.45
C GLY A 235 -2.08 -13.67 4.89
N ASN A 236 -2.83 -14.61 5.44
CA ASN A 236 -3.29 -14.57 6.82
C ASN A 236 -3.14 -15.92 7.51
N VAL A 237 -3.34 -15.93 8.83
CA VAL A 237 -3.16 -17.13 9.65
C VAL A 237 -4.19 -18.24 9.31
N ALA A 238 -5.40 -17.88 8.87
CA ALA A 238 -6.46 -18.85 8.60
C ALA A 238 -6.19 -19.67 7.32
N VAL A 239 -5.67 -19.03 6.29
CA VAL A 239 -5.53 -19.64 4.94
C VAL A 239 -4.06 -19.84 4.57
N GLY A 240 -3.13 -19.16 5.24
CA GLY A 240 -1.73 -19.12 4.86
C GLY A 240 -1.48 -18.11 3.74
N SER A 241 -0.70 -18.47 2.73
CA SER A 241 -0.38 -17.57 1.63
C SER A 241 -1.55 -17.41 0.69
N LEU A 242 -2.01 -16.19 0.50
CA LEU A 242 -3.05 -15.78 -0.43
C LEU A 242 -2.46 -15.38 -1.78
N SER A 243 -1.35 -14.65 -1.74
CA SER A 243 -0.52 -14.36 -2.89
C SER A 243 0.85 -15.01 -2.68
N THR A 244 1.35 -15.71 -3.68
CA THR A 244 2.70 -16.28 -3.69
C THR A 244 3.53 -15.66 -4.79
N ALA A 245 4.78 -15.34 -4.48
CA ALA A 245 5.71 -14.69 -5.41
C ALA A 245 6.88 -15.62 -5.77
N THR A 246 7.29 -15.59 -7.03
CA THR A 246 8.52 -16.19 -7.50
C THR A 246 9.46 -15.11 -8.03
N TYR A 247 10.75 -15.39 -7.97
CA TYR A 247 11.80 -14.46 -8.35
C TYR A 247 12.65 -15.04 -9.47
N ASP A 248 13.16 -14.17 -10.33
CA ASP A 248 14.13 -14.56 -11.35
C ASP A 248 15.54 -14.69 -10.75
N THR A 249 16.51 -15.07 -11.59
CA THR A 249 17.92 -15.22 -11.16
C THR A 249 18.60 -13.92 -10.74
N GLN A 250 17.98 -12.78 -11.00
CA GLN A 250 18.44 -11.44 -10.57
C GLN A 250 17.72 -10.97 -9.30
N GLY A 251 16.85 -11.81 -8.72
CA GLY A 251 16.09 -11.51 -7.52
C GLY A 251 14.89 -10.57 -7.74
N ARG A 252 14.48 -10.36 -9.02
CA ARG A 252 13.31 -9.56 -9.37
C ARG A 252 12.06 -10.44 -9.41
N ILE A 253 10.90 -9.87 -9.10
CA ILE A 253 9.62 -10.58 -9.19
C ILE A 253 9.39 -11.08 -10.61
N SER A 254 9.17 -12.37 -10.77
CA SER A 254 8.82 -12.98 -12.07
C SER A 254 7.34 -13.30 -12.18
N THR A 255 6.75 -13.86 -11.13
CA THR A 255 5.30 -14.14 -11.10
C THR A 255 4.72 -13.88 -9.71
N ILE A 256 3.46 -13.52 -9.68
CA ILE A 256 2.63 -13.50 -8.48
C ILE A 256 1.43 -14.38 -8.77
N GLN A 257 1.17 -15.36 -7.92
CA GLN A 257 0.04 -16.28 -8.05
C GLN A 257 -0.94 -16.08 -6.91
N GLU A 258 -2.21 -16.05 -7.24
CA GLU A 258 -3.30 -16.06 -6.28
C GLU A 258 -4.11 -17.34 -6.43
N ALA A 259 -4.37 -17.99 -5.31
CA ALA A 259 -5.21 -19.16 -5.28
C ALA A 259 -6.67 -18.80 -5.60
N ALA A 260 -7.42 -19.75 -6.16
CA ALA A 260 -8.86 -19.59 -6.30
C ALA A 260 -9.51 -19.47 -4.92
N VAL A 261 -10.39 -18.50 -4.75
CA VAL A 261 -11.12 -18.28 -3.49
C VAL A 261 -12.58 -17.92 -3.79
N GLY A 262 -13.50 -18.71 -3.28
CA GLY A 262 -14.92 -18.54 -3.56
C GLY A 262 -15.21 -18.65 -5.07
N GLU A 263 -15.85 -17.63 -5.63
CA GLU A 263 -16.15 -17.57 -7.07
C GLU A 263 -14.99 -16.98 -7.90
N ASN A 264 -13.97 -16.44 -7.26
CA ASN A 264 -12.81 -15.88 -7.93
C ASN A 264 -11.86 -17.01 -8.35
N PRO A 265 -11.57 -17.16 -9.65
CA PRO A 265 -10.66 -18.17 -10.16
C PRO A 265 -9.22 -17.86 -9.73
N ALA A 266 -8.37 -18.89 -9.74
CA ALA A 266 -6.94 -18.69 -9.58
C ALA A 266 -6.39 -17.76 -10.69
N GLN A 267 -5.46 -16.89 -10.29
CA GLN A 267 -4.85 -15.90 -11.17
C GLN A 267 -3.33 -15.98 -11.08
N SER A 268 -2.66 -15.63 -12.16
CA SER A 268 -1.20 -15.54 -12.25
C SER A 268 -0.80 -14.27 -12.98
N LEU A 269 -0.18 -13.35 -12.25
CA LEU A 269 0.44 -12.16 -12.81
C LEU A 269 1.88 -12.51 -13.20
N ALA A 270 2.29 -12.24 -14.45
CA ALA A 270 3.68 -12.37 -14.86
C ALA A 270 4.27 -11.01 -15.21
N VAL A 271 5.47 -10.74 -14.67
CA VAL A 271 6.23 -9.51 -14.91
C VAL A 271 7.33 -9.80 -15.90
N LYS A 272 7.32 -9.10 -17.03
CA LYS A 272 8.32 -9.27 -18.09
C LYS A 272 9.26 -8.09 -18.15
N TYR A 273 10.54 -8.37 -18.15
CA TYR A 273 11.61 -7.38 -18.20
C TYR A 273 12.20 -7.30 -19.62
N SER A 274 12.59 -6.09 -20.00
CA SER A 274 13.30 -5.92 -21.26
C SER A 274 14.75 -6.38 -21.15
N THR A 275 15.21 -7.08 -22.18
CA THR A 275 16.61 -7.52 -22.32
C THR A 275 17.47 -6.54 -23.13
N ALA A 276 16.83 -5.58 -23.83
CA ALA A 276 17.49 -4.62 -24.68
C ALA A 276 16.81 -3.25 -24.61
N THR A 277 17.57 -2.19 -24.84
CA THR A 277 17.02 -0.85 -25.00
C THR A 277 16.62 -0.64 -26.47
N THR A 278 15.34 -0.32 -26.70
CA THR A 278 14.81 -0.01 -28.04
C THR A 278 14.37 1.45 -28.17
N SER A 279 14.33 2.20 -27.04
CA SER A 279 14.07 3.63 -27.05
C SER A 279 15.15 4.39 -27.82
N THR A 280 14.72 5.43 -28.53
CA THR A 280 15.58 6.32 -29.32
C THR A 280 15.25 7.77 -29.01
N SER A 281 16.05 8.72 -29.49
CA SER A 281 15.74 10.16 -29.34
C SER A 281 14.44 10.57 -30.04
N ALA A 282 13.94 9.75 -30.97
CA ALA A 282 12.73 10.03 -31.77
C ALA A 282 11.51 9.23 -31.30
N ALA A 283 11.69 8.15 -30.51
CA ALA A 283 10.59 7.30 -30.11
C ALA A 283 10.83 6.67 -28.74
N LEU A 284 9.77 6.58 -27.94
CA LEU A 284 9.74 5.80 -26.71
C LEU A 284 9.86 4.30 -27.04
N GLY A 285 10.38 3.54 -26.11
CA GLY A 285 10.57 2.10 -26.29
C GLY A 285 10.87 1.38 -24.99
N GLU A 286 11.32 0.14 -25.11
CA GLU A 286 11.79 -0.66 -23.97
C GLU A 286 13.16 -0.14 -23.50
N PHE A 287 13.45 -0.33 -22.22
CA PHE A 287 14.77 -0.05 -21.64
C PHE A 287 15.30 -1.29 -20.90
N ALA A 288 16.52 -1.69 -21.20
CA ALA A 288 17.13 -2.91 -20.65
C ALA A 288 17.05 -2.97 -19.12
N GLY A 289 16.59 -4.10 -18.60
CA GLY A 289 16.43 -4.33 -17.15
C GLY A 289 15.14 -3.77 -16.53
N ARG A 290 14.36 -2.96 -17.26
CA ARG A 290 13.08 -2.39 -16.79
C ARG A 290 11.91 -3.31 -17.12
N VAL A 291 10.82 -3.14 -16.38
CA VAL A 291 9.55 -3.81 -16.71
C VAL A 291 9.05 -3.30 -18.05
N LYS A 292 8.73 -4.20 -18.95
CA LYS A 292 8.16 -3.86 -20.26
C LYS A 292 6.68 -4.20 -20.38
N GLU A 293 6.26 -5.26 -19.71
CA GLU A 293 4.90 -5.76 -19.83
C GLU A 293 4.49 -6.52 -18.55
N ILE A 294 3.24 -6.37 -18.17
CA ILE A 294 2.60 -7.17 -17.14
C ILE A 294 1.42 -7.90 -17.77
N THR A 295 1.36 -9.22 -17.59
CA THR A 295 0.27 -10.07 -18.08
C THR A 295 -0.43 -10.77 -16.94
N LEU A 296 -1.75 -10.89 -17.03
CA LEU A 296 -2.58 -11.65 -16.10
C LEU A 296 -3.16 -12.87 -16.82
N THR A 297 -2.98 -14.04 -16.22
CA THR A 297 -3.59 -15.29 -16.66
C THR A 297 -4.68 -15.68 -15.67
N THR A 298 -5.90 -15.87 -16.17
CA THR A 298 -7.05 -16.36 -15.39
C THR A 298 -7.60 -17.58 -16.12
N GLY A 299 -7.48 -18.75 -15.52
CA GLY A 299 -7.79 -20.02 -16.19
C GLY A 299 -6.92 -20.23 -17.44
N ALA A 300 -7.56 -20.33 -18.61
CA ALA A 300 -6.87 -20.49 -19.91
C ALA A 300 -6.63 -19.16 -20.65
N THR A 301 -7.08 -18.02 -20.11
CA THR A 301 -7.01 -16.72 -20.76
C THR A 301 -5.86 -15.90 -20.20
N THR A 302 -4.98 -15.42 -21.09
CA THR A 302 -3.91 -14.49 -20.73
C THR A 302 -4.15 -13.15 -21.42
N GLN A 303 -4.09 -12.07 -20.64
CA GLN A 303 -4.25 -10.70 -21.11
C GLN A 303 -3.05 -9.86 -20.70
N THR A 304 -2.63 -8.94 -21.57
CA THR A 304 -1.65 -7.92 -21.21
C THR A 304 -2.40 -6.76 -20.58
N LEU A 305 -2.09 -6.47 -19.30
CA LEU A 305 -2.74 -5.41 -18.53
C LEU A 305 -2.00 -4.09 -18.61
N ALA A 306 -0.68 -4.13 -18.71
CA ALA A 306 0.13 -2.92 -18.80
C ALA A 306 1.34 -3.13 -19.72
N ARG A 307 1.66 -2.12 -20.53
CA ARG A 307 2.91 -1.97 -21.29
C ARG A 307 3.56 -0.67 -20.95
N TYR A 308 4.86 -0.73 -20.68
CA TYR A 308 5.66 0.39 -20.21
C TYR A 308 6.62 0.85 -21.29
N SER A 309 6.68 2.17 -21.50
CA SER A 309 7.58 2.77 -22.46
C SER A 309 8.47 3.83 -21.80
N TYR A 310 9.72 3.79 -22.15
CA TYR A 310 10.79 4.59 -21.55
C TYR A 310 11.44 5.49 -22.62
N ASP A 311 12.09 6.55 -22.16
CA ASP A 311 13.00 7.32 -22.99
C ASP A 311 14.43 6.72 -22.98
N THR A 312 15.36 7.37 -23.65
CA THR A 312 16.76 6.94 -23.76
C THR A 312 17.52 7.02 -22.44
N SER A 313 17.01 7.71 -21.44
CA SER A 313 17.57 7.81 -20.08
C SER A 313 17.01 6.76 -19.14
N GLY A 314 16.03 5.96 -19.60
CA GLY A 314 15.34 4.97 -18.79
C GLY A 314 14.29 5.56 -17.85
N LEU A 315 13.84 6.80 -18.08
CA LEU A 315 12.70 7.38 -17.40
C LEU A 315 11.41 6.81 -17.98
N LEU A 316 10.49 6.42 -17.14
CA LEU A 316 9.18 5.92 -17.53
C LEU A 316 8.34 7.07 -18.10
N ARG A 317 7.92 6.94 -19.35
CA ARG A 317 7.22 8.03 -20.06
C ARG A 317 5.74 7.73 -20.27
N SER A 318 5.38 6.47 -20.42
CA SER A 318 3.97 6.11 -20.62
C SER A 318 3.67 4.67 -20.19
N VAL A 319 2.41 4.46 -19.83
CA VAL A 319 1.82 3.15 -19.59
C VAL A 319 0.59 3.03 -20.48
N ALA A 320 0.50 1.93 -21.23
CA ALA A 320 -0.66 1.58 -22.04
C ALA A 320 -1.35 0.35 -21.45
N ASN A 321 -2.67 0.34 -21.45
CA ASN A 321 -3.46 -0.84 -21.12
C ASN A 321 -4.07 -1.41 -22.42
N PRO A 322 -3.51 -2.48 -23.01
CA PRO A 322 -4.00 -3.03 -24.27
C PRO A 322 -5.43 -3.57 -24.23
N VAL A 323 -5.97 -3.83 -23.03
CA VAL A 323 -7.38 -4.24 -22.87
C VAL A 323 -8.33 -3.06 -23.07
N GLU A 324 -7.89 -1.85 -22.74
CA GLU A 324 -8.68 -0.61 -22.89
C GLU A 324 -8.45 0.08 -24.25
N GLY A 325 -7.33 -0.21 -24.93
CA GLY A 325 -6.99 0.36 -26.22
C GLY A 325 -5.50 0.41 -26.49
N THR A 326 -5.11 1.09 -27.56
CA THR A 326 -3.70 1.24 -27.97
C THR A 326 -3.04 2.51 -27.43
N GLU A 327 -3.86 3.50 -27.05
CA GLU A 327 -3.37 4.78 -26.53
C GLU A 327 -2.85 4.62 -25.09
N PRO A 328 -1.83 5.39 -24.68
CA PRO A 328 -1.39 5.42 -23.30
C PRO A 328 -2.54 5.82 -22.36
N VAL A 329 -2.69 5.08 -21.26
CA VAL A 329 -3.62 5.42 -20.19
C VAL A 329 -2.97 6.33 -19.14
N SER A 330 -1.61 6.29 -19.05
CA SER A 330 -0.84 7.18 -18.19
C SER A 330 0.37 7.72 -18.95
N SER A 331 0.73 8.97 -18.69
CA SER A 331 1.92 9.62 -19.26
C SER A 331 2.60 10.52 -18.24
N TYR A 332 3.95 10.65 -18.37
CA TYR A 332 4.79 11.40 -17.44
C TYR A 332 5.82 12.22 -18.19
N ALA A 333 5.96 13.49 -17.79
CA ALA A 333 7.13 14.30 -18.11
C ALA A 333 7.98 14.50 -16.85
N TYR A 334 9.22 14.91 -17.05
CA TYR A 334 10.19 15.09 -15.96
C TYR A 334 10.97 16.37 -16.16
N ASP A 335 11.32 17.01 -15.07
CA ASP A 335 12.26 18.13 -15.07
C ASP A 335 13.72 17.63 -15.26
N SER A 336 14.65 18.58 -15.33
CA SER A 336 16.06 18.26 -15.55
C SER A 336 16.74 17.47 -14.43
N THR A 337 16.09 17.32 -13.27
CA THR A 337 16.58 16.55 -12.12
C THR A 337 15.92 15.18 -12.00
N GLY A 338 14.95 14.88 -12.87
CA GLY A 338 14.23 13.60 -12.92
C GLY A 338 12.99 13.55 -12.04
N ARG A 339 12.51 14.67 -11.49
CA ARG A 339 11.24 14.76 -10.77
C ARG A 339 10.10 14.83 -11.79
N VAL A 340 8.98 14.19 -11.51
CA VAL A 340 7.80 14.25 -12.39
C VAL A 340 7.31 15.70 -12.50
N SER A 341 7.24 16.24 -13.71
CA SER A 341 6.73 17.58 -13.99
C SER A 341 5.33 17.60 -14.59
N ASP A 342 4.94 16.50 -15.23
CA ASP A 342 3.58 16.31 -15.72
C ASP A 342 3.12 14.90 -15.39
N VAL A 343 1.88 14.75 -14.97
CA VAL A 343 1.22 13.47 -14.80
C VAL A 343 -0.16 13.49 -15.43
N THR A 344 -0.44 12.48 -16.24
CA THR A 344 -1.77 12.13 -16.71
C THR A 344 -2.01 10.69 -16.36
N SER A 345 -3.00 10.39 -15.54
CA SER A 345 -3.29 9.00 -15.17
C SER A 345 -4.75 8.80 -14.72
N PRO A 346 -5.24 7.54 -14.79
CA PRO A 346 -6.53 7.19 -14.22
C PRO A 346 -6.63 7.39 -12.71
N SER A 347 -5.50 7.25 -12.01
CA SER A 347 -5.45 7.34 -10.55
C SER A 347 -5.49 8.79 -10.07
N ASN A 348 -4.84 9.69 -10.78
CA ASN A 348 -4.56 11.04 -10.28
C ASN A 348 -5.13 12.16 -11.15
N GLY A 349 -5.62 11.86 -12.37
CA GLY A 349 -6.03 12.90 -13.31
C GLY A 349 -4.84 13.55 -14.02
N ASP A 350 -4.99 14.81 -14.45
CA ASP A 350 -4.04 15.50 -15.31
C ASP A 350 -3.49 16.73 -14.60
N TRP A 351 -2.16 16.79 -14.39
CA TRP A 351 -1.51 17.83 -13.59
C TRP A 351 -0.16 18.26 -14.15
N ASP A 352 0.11 19.57 -14.08
CA ASP A 352 1.44 20.14 -14.19
C ASP A 352 2.04 20.37 -12.80
N LEU A 353 3.30 19.97 -12.61
CA LEU A 353 4.03 20.12 -11.37
C LEU A 353 5.34 20.88 -11.60
N SER A 354 5.61 21.88 -10.77
CA SER A 354 6.89 22.59 -10.80
C SER A 354 7.50 22.65 -9.40
N PHE A 355 8.69 22.08 -9.26
CA PHE A 355 9.38 22.03 -7.98
C PHE A 355 10.37 23.17 -7.83
N PRO A 356 10.31 23.96 -6.74
CA PRO A 356 11.43 24.80 -6.33
C PRO A 356 12.69 23.95 -6.13
N ALA A 357 13.87 24.54 -6.31
CA ALA A 357 15.12 23.78 -6.32
C ALA A 357 15.37 22.97 -5.01
N GLU A 358 15.06 23.55 -3.87
CA GLU A 358 15.35 22.97 -2.55
C GLU A 358 14.07 22.47 -1.83
N SER A 359 12.95 22.35 -2.54
CA SER A 359 11.67 21.93 -1.95
C SER A 359 11.15 20.66 -2.62
N ALA A 360 10.68 19.72 -1.80
CA ALA A 360 9.91 18.58 -2.29
C ALA A 360 8.43 18.93 -2.52
N VAL A 361 7.96 20.10 -2.10
CA VAL A 361 6.58 20.55 -2.37
C VAL A 361 6.51 21.19 -3.76
N PRO A 362 5.79 20.59 -4.73
CA PRO A 362 5.58 21.21 -6.02
C PRO A 362 4.53 22.32 -5.96
N ASN A 363 4.64 23.30 -6.86
CA ASN A 363 3.48 24.06 -7.30
C ASN A 363 2.73 23.18 -8.30
N VAL A 364 1.42 23.12 -8.22
CA VAL A 364 0.59 22.22 -9.02
C VAL A 364 -0.49 23.01 -9.75
N GLU A 365 -0.74 22.66 -11.01
CA GLU A 365 -1.82 23.20 -11.82
C GLU A 365 -2.55 22.04 -12.52
N PRO A 366 -3.89 21.93 -12.41
CA PRO A 366 -4.64 20.92 -13.15
C PRO A 366 -4.62 21.25 -14.65
N ILE A 367 -4.38 20.24 -15.49
CA ILE A 367 -4.41 20.38 -16.95
C ILE A 367 -5.86 20.15 -17.44
N GLY A 368 -6.39 21.05 -18.26
CA GLY A 368 -7.70 20.87 -18.88
C GLY A 368 -8.69 22.00 -18.61
N PRO A 369 -9.96 21.86 -19.01
CA PRO A 369 -10.97 22.87 -18.72
C PRO A 369 -11.08 23.07 -17.21
N ALA A 370 -11.25 24.34 -16.79
CA ALA A 370 -11.37 24.71 -15.39
C ALA A 370 -12.41 23.82 -14.70
N ARG A 371 -11.94 22.94 -13.83
CA ARG A 371 -12.77 22.11 -12.98
C ARG A 371 -13.05 22.88 -11.69
N PRO A 372 -14.18 22.65 -10.99
CA PRO A 372 -14.39 23.26 -9.69
C PRO A 372 -13.18 22.93 -8.81
N SER A 373 -12.50 23.95 -8.28
CA SER A 373 -11.36 23.72 -7.40
C SER A 373 -11.84 22.98 -6.14
N SER A 374 -11.05 22.05 -5.63
CA SER A 374 -11.33 21.37 -4.36
C SER A 374 -11.57 22.37 -3.22
N GLU A 375 -10.87 23.50 -3.21
CA GLU A 375 -11.08 24.57 -2.23
C GLU A 375 -12.48 25.16 -2.24
N SER A 376 -13.14 25.29 -3.41
CA SER A 376 -14.52 25.77 -3.47
C SER A 376 -15.54 24.73 -3.01
N VAL A 377 -15.14 23.47 -2.99
CA VAL A 377 -15.96 22.31 -2.62
C VAL A 377 -15.90 22.03 -1.12
N PHE A 378 -14.76 22.38 -0.47
CA PHE A 378 -14.45 21.96 0.91
C PHE A 378 -14.43 23.10 1.93
N THR A 379 -15.15 24.17 1.74
CA THR A 379 -15.24 25.30 2.68
C THR A 379 -15.90 24.97 4.05
N GLY A 380 -16.05 23.70 4.38
CA GLY A 380 -16.46 23.23 5.70
C GLY A 380 -15.56 22.08 6.12
N ALA A 381 -14.66 22.30 7.07
CA ALA A 381 -13.91 21.24 7.71
C ALA A 381 -14.88 20.20 8.25
N ALA A 382 -14.98 19.06 7.58
CA ALA A 382 -15.65 17.90 8.14
C ALA A 382 -14.74 17.40 9.26
N ASP A 383 -15.18 17.56 10.50
CA ASP A 383 -14.54 16.94 11.63
C ASP A 383 -14.45 15.44 11.39
N ILE A 384 -13.25 14.89 11.39
CA ILE A 384 -12.98 13.45 11.16
C ILE A 384 -13.71 12.60 12.21
N THR A 385 -14.02 13.21 13.36
CA THR A 385 -14.71 12.58 14.49
C THR A 385 -16.23 12.69 14.40
N ASN A 386 -16.75 13.65 13.64
CA ASN A 386 -18.16 13.86 13.44
C ASN A 386 -18.53 13.45 12.01
N GLU A 387 -19.38 12.46 11.90
CA GLU A 387 -19.98 11.95 10.66
C GLU A 387 -20.92 12.98 9.96
N ALA A 388 -20.72 14.26 10.23
CA ALA A 388 -21.49 15.31 9.61
C ALA A 388 -21.18 15.37 8.12
N ALA A 389 -22.10 14.83 7.36
CA ALA A 389 -22.11 14.91 5.92
C ALA A 389 -22.02 16.37 5.48
N VAL A 390 -20.94 16.71 4.80
CA VAL A 390 -20.89 17.97 4.04
C VAL A 390 -21.63 17.70 2.75
N ALA A 391 -22.78 18.36 2.54
CA ALA A 391 -23.45 18.31 1.26
C ALA A 391 -22.45 18.85 0.21
N PRO A 392 -22.23 18.12 -0.91
CA PRO A 392 -21.40 18.64 -1.98
C PRO A 392 -21.95 20.01 -2.40
N PRO A 393 -21.09 20.99 -2.71
CA PRO A 393 -21.53 22.28 -3.17
C PRO A 393 -22.43 22.08 -4.39
N ALA A 394 -23.46 22.88 -4.50
CA ALA A 394 -24.21 23.00 -5.73
C ALA A 394 -23.26 23.55 -6.81
N THR A 395 -22.60 22.66 -7.51
CA THR A 395 -21.84 23.04 -8.70
C THR A 395 -22.87 23.41 -9.75
N ASP A 396 -22.77 24.62 -10.27
CA ASP A 396 -23.51 25.07 -11.43
C ASP A 396 -23.03 24.26 -12.64
N PHE A 397 -23.48 23.01 -12.73
CA PHE A 397 -23.43 22.33 -14.02
C PHE A 397 -24.35 23.11 -14.92
N THR A 398 -23.77 23.95 -15.75
CA THR A 398 -24.51 24.65 -16.79
C THR A 398 -25.35 23.64 -17.54
N THR A 399 -26.63 23.75 -17.37
CA THR A 399 -27.69 22.82 -17.72
C THR A 399 -27.82 22.51 -19.23
N GLY A 400 -26.78 22.79 -20.02
CA GLY A 400 -26.83 22.71 -21.48
C GLY A 400 -26.60 21.33 -22.10
N GLU A 401 -25.98 20.39 -21.40
CA GLU A 401 -25.52 19.15 -22.04
C GLU A 401 -26.14 17.85 -21.53
N ILE A 402 -26.92 17.85 -20.45
CA ILE A 402 -27.42 16.61 -19.84
C ILE A 402 -28.94 16.67 -19.74
N SER A 403 -29.61 16.26 -20.81
CA SER A 403 -31.07 16.14 -20.84
C SER A 403 -31.59 14.79 -20.31
N ASP A 404 -30.69 13.81 -20.11
CA ASP A 404 -31.06 12.48 -19.63
C ASP A 404 -30.31 12.14 -18.35
N PRO A 405 -30.99 12.02 -17.19
CA PRO A 405 -30.37 11.63 -15.93
C PRO A 405 -29.82 10.19 -15.93
N GLN A 406 -30.01 9.42 -16.99
CA GLN A 406 -29.44 8.09 -17.18
C GLN A 406 -28.07 8.14 -17.90
N SER A 407 -27.69 9.26 -18.48
CA SER A 407 -26.40 9.43 -19.13
C SER A 407 -25.47 10.27 -18.27
N TYR A 408 -24.44 9.66 -17.71
CA TYR A 408 -23.39 10.39 -16.99
C TYR A 408 -22.39 11.04 -17.96
N PRO A 409 -21.62 12.07 -17.50
CA PRO A 409 -20.63 12.73 -18.35
C PRO A 409 -19.62 11.73 -18.93
N ARG A 410 -19.25 11.87 -20.19
CA ARG A 410 -18.37 10.92 -20.90
C ARG A 410 -17.01 10.70 -20.23
N HIS A 411 -16.45 11.73 -19.58
CA HIS A 411 -15.19 11.63 -18.85
C HIS A 411 -15.34 10.85 -17.52
N CYS A 412 -16.57 10.71 -16.98
CA CYS A 412 -16.84 9.98 -15.76
C CYS A 412 -16.99 8.47 -16.00
N ASN A 413 -16.04 7.86 -16.68
CA ASN A 413 -16.12 6.45 -17.07
C ASN A 413 -15.29 5.51 -16.19
N ARG A 414 -14.49 6.06 -15.28
CA ARG A 414 -13.67 5.31 -14.34
C ARG A 414 -14.24 5.42 -12.93
N ALA A 415 -14.16 4.34 -12.15
CA ALA A 415 -14.63 4.37 -10.76
C ALA A 415 -13.90 5.43 -9.93
N THR A 416 -12.60 5.63 -10.17
CA THR A 416 -11.77 6.62 -9.50
C THR A 416 -12.22 8.06 -9.74
N ASP A 417 -12.80 8.37 -10.89
CA ASP A 417 -13.35 9.72 -11.19
C ASP A 417 -14.52 10.09 -10.26
N TRP A 418 -15.21 9.11 -9.71
CA TRP A 418 -16.38 9.29 -8.86
C TRP A 418 -16.07 9.29 -7.37
N MET A 419 -15.09 8.50 -6.95
CA MET A 419 -14.87 8.21 -5.53
C MET A 419 -13.55 8.73 -5.00
N TRP A 420 -12.57 8.94 -5.85
CA TRP A 420 -11.19 9.28 -5.46
C TRP A 420 -10.68 10.58 -6.10
N TYR A 421 -10.92 10.79 -7.39
CA TYR A 421 -10.52 12.00 -8.09
C TYR A 421 -11.62 13.06 -8.02
N LEU A 422 -11.50 13.97 -7.07
CA LEU A 422 -12.56 14.94 -6.75
C LEU A 422 -12.75 16.01 -7.82
N GLU A 423 -11.66 16.44 -8.46
CA GLU A 423 -11.65 17.47 -9.49
C GLU A 423 -12.33 17.02 -10.78
N SER A 424 -12.60 15.73 -10.93
CA SER A 424 -13.39 15.22 -12.06
C SER A 424 -14.82 15.80 -12.12
N GLY A 425 -15.35 16.24 -10.98
CA GLY A 425 -16.73 16.73 -10.85
C GLY A 425 -17.80 15.63 -10.91
N CYS A 426 -17.41 14.36 -11.08
CA CYS A 426 -18.34 13.27 -11.28
C CYS A 426 -19.26 13.03 -10.06
N ALA A 427 -18.70 13.06 -8.85
CA ALA A 427 -19.48 12.92 -7.63
C ALA A 427 -20.44 14.10 -7.41
N ALA A 428 -20.01 15.32 -7.72
CA ALA A 428 -20.85 16.50 -7.67
C ALA A 428 -22.01 16.39 -8.66
N TRP A 429 -21.75 15.89 -9.86
CA TRP A 429 -22.78 15.59 -10.84
C TRP A 429 -23.78 14.56 -10.32
N ALA A 430 -23.30 13.45 -9.72
CA ALA A 430 -24.18 12.42 -9.13
C ALA A 430 -25.10 13.01 -8.05
N ALA A 431 -24.56 13.85 -7.18
CA ALA A 431 -25.31 14.53 -6.14
C ALA A 431 -26.38 15.47 -6.70
N HIS A 432 -26.04 16.24 -7.75
CA HIS A 432 -26.96 17.17 -8.42
C HIS A 432 -28.20 16.43 -8.99
N TYR A 433 -27.99 15.26 -9.59
CA TYR A 433 -29.08 14.46 -10.14
C TYR A 433 -29.75 13.53 -9.13
N GLY A 434 -29.41 13.65 -7.85
CA GLY A 434 -29.97 12.80 -6.81
C GLY A 434 -29.57 11.33 -6.90
N TRP A 435 -28.46 11.06 -7.60
CA TRP A 435 -27.84 9.75 -7.64
C TRP A 435 -27.06 9.55 -6.36
N HIS A 436 -27.59 8.87 -5.38
CA HIS A 436 -27.05 8.80 -4.04
C HIS A 436 -27.04 10.17 -3.34
N LYS A 437 -26.55 10.15 -2.12
CA LYS A 437 -26.18 11.35 -1.37
C LYS A 437 -24.72 11.18 -0.95
N PRO A 438 -23.76 11.35 -1.87
CA PRO A 438 -22.38 11.21 -1.52
C PRO A 438 -21.96 12.33 -0.58
N TYR A 439 -21.02 12.00 0.29
CA TYR A 439 -20.42 12.91 1.24
C TYR A 439 -18.92 12.96 1.03
N TRP A 440 -18.36 14.12 1.20
CA TRP A 440 -16.91 14.28 1.22
C TRP A 440 -16.39 13.76 2.56
N LYS A 441 -15.38 12.91 2.53
CA LYS A 441 -14.72 12.31 3.69
C LYS A 441 -13.23 12.59 3.62
N GLN A 442 -12.60 12.80 4.77
CA GLN A 442 -11.16 12.84 4.86
C GLN A 442 -10.62 11.54 5.45
N THR A 443 -9.52 11.08 4.88
CA THR A 443 -8.71 10.02 5.46
C THR A 443 -7.88 10.57 6.62
N PRO A 444 -7.25 9.72 7.44
CA PRO A 444 -6.36 10.18 8.51
C PRO A 444 -5.20 11.09 8.07
N THR A 445 -4.72 10.98 6.82
CA THR A 445 -3.71 11.89 6.25
C THR A 445 -4.31 13.19 5.67
N GLY A 446 -5.62 13.39 5.79
CA GLY A 446 -6.29 14.56 5.22
C GLY A 446 -6.64 14.43 3.73
N HIS A 447 -6.33 13.29 3.08
CA HIS A 447 -6.73 13.06 1.69
C HIS A 447 -8.26 12.97 1.57
N TRP A 448 -8.82 13.66 0.58
CA TRP A 448 -10.26 13.70 0.36
C TRP A 448 -10.72 12.53 -0.51
N VAL A 449 -11.80 11.91 -0.09
CA VAL A 449 -12.50 10.86 -0.83
C VAL A 449 -14.01 11.10 -0.79
N VAL A 450 -14.74 10.46 -1.69
CA VAL A 450 -16.19 10.52 -1.72
C VAL A 450 -16.75 9.23 -1.15
N GLY A 451 -17.54 9.33 -0.11
CA GLY A 451 -18.17 8.19 0.54
C GLY A 451 -19.67 8.39 0.74
N ILE A 452 -20.28 7.41 1.36
CA ILE A 452 -21.64 7.47 1.85
C ILE A 452 -21.66 7.17 3.34
N ASN A 453 -22.61 7.73 4.09
CA ASN A 453 -22.82 7.31 5.46
C ASN A 453 -23.48 5.93 5.44
N ASN A 454 -22.65 4.94 5.63
CA ASN A 454 -23.05 3.55 5.71
C ASN A 454 -22.44 2.92 6.97
N ASP A 455 -22.45 1.62 7.07
CA ASP A 455 -22.02 0.83 8.23
C ASP A 455 -20.51 0.74 8.41
N GLY A 456 -19.72 1.56 7.69
CA GLY A 456 -18.25 1.56 7.76
C GLY A 456 -17.65 0.30 7.15
N CYS A 457 -16.60 -0.26 7.76
CA CYS A 457 -16.00 -1.51 7.29
C CYS A 457 -16.86 -2.70 7.69
N SER A 458 -17.99 -2.89 7.02
CA SER A 458 -18.84 -4.05 7.26
C SER A 458 -18.15 -5.30 6.74
N THR A 459 -17.73 -6.12 7.69
CA THR A 459 -17.38 -7.51 7.43
C THR A 459 -18.55 -8.36 7.89
N PRO A 460 -18.72 -9.59 7.38
CA PRO A 460 -19.59 -10.55 8.02
C PRO A 460 -19.14 -10.79 9.47
N GLY A 461 -19.72 -10.07 10.42
CA GLY A 461 -19.32 -10.06 11.82
C GLY A 461 -19.37 -8.65 12.42
N PRO A 462 -18.70 -8.43 13.55
CA PRO A 462 -18.63 -7.10 14.13
C PRO A 462 -17.93 -6.15 13.15
N ASN A 463 -18.50 -4.99 13.01
CA ASN A 463 -17.98 -3.92 12.18
C ASN A 463 -16.64 -3.43 12.72
N VAL A 464 -15.60 -3.51 11.92
CA VAL A 464 -14.22 -3.24 12.36
C VAL A 464 -13.60 -2.16 11.47
N SER A 465 -14.02 -0.92 11.70
CA SER A 465 -13.43 0.23 11.00
C SER A 465 -12.09 0.67 11.60
N LYS A 466 -11.74 0.17 12.80
CA LYS A 466 -10.50 0.55 13.51
C LYS A 466 -9.71 -0.66 14.02
N PRO A 467 -9.26 -1.57 13.13
CA PRO A 467 -8.48 -2.72 13.58
C PRO A 467 -7.15 -2.24 14.21
N ARG A 468 -6.85 -2.67 15.44
CA ARG A 468 -5.67 -2.22 16.21
C ARG A 468 -5.53 -0.68 16.32
N GLY A 469 -6.64 0.06 16.28
CA GLY A 469 -6.64 1.52 16.31
C GLY A 469 -6.36 2.19 14.97
N PHE A 470 -6.14 1.46 13.88
CA PHE A 470 -5.96 2.02 12.54
C PHE A 470 -7.31 2.39 11.93
N ASN A 471 -7.54 3.66 11.68
CA ASN A 471 -8.84 4.15 11.20
C ASN A 471 -8.97 4.00 9.66
N PHE A 472 -9.79 3.04 9.24
CA PHE A 472 -10.11 2.77 7.83
C PHE A 472 -11.52 3.22 7.44
N ARG A 473 -12.27 3.89 8.34
CA ARG A 473 -13.68 4.19 8.12
C ARG A 473 -13.94 4.96 6.83
N SER A 474 -13.21 6.04 6.57
CA SER A 474 -13.39 6.84 5.36
C SER A 474 -13.13 6.03 4.08
N ALA A 475 -12.16 5.12 4.12
CA ALA A 475 -11.89 4.22 3.01
C ALA A 475 -13.05 3.23 2.78
N CYS A 476 -13.63 2.70 3.84
CA CYS A 476 -14.77 1.78 3.75
C CYS A 476 -16.02 2.49 3.24
N ASP A 477 -16.34 3.68 3.77
CA ASP A 477 -17.46 4.49 3.28
C ASP A 477 -17.31 4.87 1.81
N MET A 478 -16.07 5.12 1.36
CA MET A 478 -15.76 5.34 -0.06
C MET A 478 -15.96 4.06 -0.89
N HIS A 479 -15.53 2.91 -0.37
CA HIS A 479 -15.71 1.62 -1.05
C HIS A 479 -17.18 1.27 -1.24
N ASP A 480 -18.02 1.51 -0.23
CA ASP A 480 -19.47 1.33 -0.32
C ASP A 480 -20.09 2.22 -1.38
N TYR A 481 -19.66 3.48 -1.48
CA TYR A 481 -20.07 4.36 -2.56
C TYR A 481 -19.64 3.82 -3.93
N GLY A 482 -18.41 3.36 -4.05
CA GLY A 482 -17.89 2.72 -5.26
C GLY A 482 -18.71 1.49 -5.67
N TYR A 483 -19.06 0.64 -4.73
CA TYR A 483 -19.97 -0.50 -4.98
C TYR A 483 -21.37 -0.03 -5.39
N GLY A 484 -21.88 1.06 -4.82
CA GLY A 484 -23.08 1.72 -5.26
C GLY A 484 -23.04 2.17 -6.72
N LEU A 485 -21.89 2.49 -7.25
CA LEU A 485 -21.73 2.97 -8.64
C LEU A 485 -21.68 1.83 -9.69
N ILE A 486 -21.21 0.64 -9.35
CA ILE A 486 -20.82 -0.38 -10.33
C ILE A 486 -21.74 -1.61 -10.44
N GLY A 487 -22.70 -1.79 -9.57
CA GLY A 487 -23.65 -2.93 -9.63
C GLY A 487 -25.06 -2.45 -9.96
N ASN A 488 -26.08 -3.26 -9.74
CA ASN A 488 -27.45 -2.85 -9.99
C ASN A 488 -28.09 -2.17 -8.79
N THR A 489 -27.86 -2.71 -7.59
CA THR A 489 -28.33 -2.14 -6.34
C THR A 489 -27.42 -2.63 -5.22
N TYR A 490 -26.90 -1.73 -4.43
CA TYR A 490 -26.11 -2.04 -3.25
C TYR A 490 -26.61 -1.20 -2.08
N LYS A 491 -27.10 -1.83 -1.02
CA LYS A 491 -27.66 -1.16 0.16
C LYS A 491 -28.65 -0.03 -0.18
N GLY A 492 -29.48 -0.24 -1.20
CA GLY A 492 -30.48 0.74 -1.67
C GLY A 492 -29.97 1.77 -2.68
N TYR A 493 -28.70 1.75 -3.03
CA TYR A 493 -28.11 2.65 -4.04
C TYR A 493 -28.19 2.06 -5.44
N LYS A 494 -28.41 2.92 -6.44
CA LYS A 494 -28.47 2.53 -7.85
C LYS A 494 -27.09 2.62 -8.48
N TYR A 495 -26.88 1.86 -9.55
CA TYR A 495 -25.62 1.69 -10.22
C TYR A 495 -25.63 2.28 -11.62
N TYR A 496 -24.52 2.87 -11.99
CA TYR A 496 -24.39 3.62 -13.24
C TYR A 496 -23.16 3.23 -14.07
N LEU A 497 -22.19 2.54 -13.47
CA LEU A 497 -21.00 2.04 -14.15
C LEU A 497 -21.09 0.52 -14.36
N ASP A 498 -20.29 0.03 -15.30
CA ASP A 498 -20.17 -1.40 -15.58
C ASP A 498 -19.62 -2.16 -14.37
N ARG A 499 -20.17 -3.34 -14.09
CA ARG A 499 -19.71 -4.27 -13.04
C ARG A 499 -18.26 -4.68 -13.16
N ASN A 500 -17.72 -4.68 -14.38
CA ASN A 500 -16.31 -5.00 -14.62
C ASN A 500 -15.34 -4.02 -13.94
N LYS A 501 -15.87 -2.98 -13.31
CA LYS A 501 -15.09 -1.99 -12.54
C LYS A 501 -14.88 -2.36 -11.05
N LYS A 502 -15.36 -3.54 -10.59
CA LYS A 502 -15.21 -3.96 -9.18
C LYS A 502 -13.75 -3.90 -8.72
N SER A 503 -12.84 -4.45 -9.51
CA SER A 503 -11.41 -4.44 -9.17
C SER A 503 -10.85 -3.03 -9.05
N ASN A 504 -11.30 -2.07 -9.86
CA ASN A 504 -10.89 -0.67 -9.74
C ASN A 504 -11.36 -0.05 -8.41
N VAL A 505 -12.60 -0.39 -7.97
CA VAL A 505 -13.13 0.07 -6.68
C VAL A 505 -12.36 -0.56 -5.52
N ASP A 506 -12.16 -1.87 -5.54
CA ASP A 506 -11.42 -2.58 -4.51
C ASP A 506 -9.97 -2.08 -4.39
N ASN A 507 -9.38 -1.74 -5.53
CA ASN A 507 -8.03 -1.23 -5.58
C ASN A 507 -7.90 0.20 -5.03
N ALA A 508 -8.84 1.09 -5.39
CA ALA A 508 -8.91 2.42 -4.79
C ALA A 508 -9.10 2.34 -3.26
N PHE A 509 -9.93 1.40 -2.79
CA PHE A 509 -10.09 1.10 -1.38
C PHE A 509 -8.77 0.70 -0.72
N TYR A 510 -8.04 -0.24 -1.32
CA TYR A 510 -6.76 -0.67 -0.79
C TYR A 510 -5.72 0.45 -0.74
N THR A 511 -5.57 1.21 -1.82
CA THR A 511 -4.65 2.35 -1.87
C THR A 511 -5.02 3.40 -0.82
N THR A 512 -6.31 3.66 -0.63
CA THR A 512 -6.78 4.60 0.39
C THR A 512 -6.40 4.13 1.80
N MET A 513 -6.59 2.86 2.12
CA MET A 513 -6.16 2.33 3.41
C MET A 513 -4.63 2.35 3.57
N LYS A 514 -3.92 1.77 2.60
CA LYS A 514 -2.46 1.59 2.65
C LYS A 514 -1.73 2.92 2.71
N THR A 515 -2.11 3.85 1.85
CA THR A 515 -1.40 5.12 1.65
C THR A 515 -1.99 6.23 2.51
N TYR A 516 -3.29 6.47 2.35
CA TYR A 516 -3.93 7.66 2.92
C TYR A 516 -4.49 7.44 4.32
N SER A 517 -4.49 6.21 4.83
CA SER A 517 -4.78 5.94 6.23
C SER A 517 -3.54 5.52 7.01
N CYS A 518 -2.77 4.55 6.50
CA CYS A 518 -1.63 4.00 7.25
C CYS A 518 -0.47 4.97 7.43
N ASN A 519 -0.22 5.85 6.47
CA ASN A 519 0.87 6.83 6.57
C ASN A 519 0.61 7.89 7.66
N ALA A 520 -0.63 8.06 8.13
CA ALA A 520 -0.96 8.95 9.24
C ALA A 520 -0.45 8.48 10.60
N TYR A 521 0.01 7.25 10.72
CA TYR A 521 0.49 6.69 11.98
C TYR A 521 2.01 6.79 12.09
N PHE A 522 2.51 6.72 13.33
CA PHE A 522 3.94 6.68 13.58
C PHE A 522 4.61 5.62 12.69
N ILE A 523 5.77 5.98 12.16
CA ILE A 523 6.50 5.17 11.18
C ILE A 523 6.64 3.71 11.63
N THR A 524 6.90 3.44 12.92
CA THR A 524 7.03 2.09 13.48
C THR A 524 5.73 1.26 13.44
N ARG A 525 4.57 1.90 13.29
CA ARG A 525 3.25 1.23 13.20
C ARG A 525 2.77 1.03 11.76
N ARG A 526 3.33 1.76 10.79
CA ARG A 526 2.92 1.70 9.38
C ARG A 526 2.99 0.30 8.77
N PRO A 527 4.05 -0.52 9.01
CA PRO A 527 4.11 -1.88 8.46
C PRO A 527 2.93 -2.76 8.90
N ALA A 528 2.58 -2.72 10.18
CA ALA A 528 1.44 -3.47 10.71
C ALA A 528 0.10 -2.97 10.12
N CYS A 529 -0.06 -1.65 9.98
CA CYS A 529 -1.23 -1.05 9.34
C CYS A 529 -1.37 -1.50 7.89
N LYS A 530 -0.29 -1.39 7.09
CA LYS A 530 -0.28 -1.80 5.68
C LYS A 530 -0.57 -3.29 5.50
N ALA A 531 -0.05 -4.14 6.40
CA ALA A 531 -0.34 -5.58 6.40
C ALA A 531 -1.83 -5.87 6.64
N ILE A 532 -2.45 -5.15 7.58
CA ILE A 532 -3.88 -5.28 7.86
C ILE A 532 -4.72 -4.74 6.70
N ALA A 533 -4.34 -3.59 6.12
CA ALA A 533 -5.00 -3.05 4.92
C ALA A 533 -5.02 -4.08 3.77
N TYR A 534 -3.92 -4.79 3.56
CA TYR A 534 -3.86 -5.86 2.56
C TYR A 534 -4.87 -6.98 2.83
N VAL A 535 -4.98 -7.43 4.08
CA VAL A 535 -5.93 -8.49 4.44
C VAL A 535 -7.37 -8.04 4.26
N TYR A 536 -7.69 -6.76 4.59
CA TYR A 536 -9.00 -6.17 4.32
C TYR A 536 -9.32 -6.13 2.82
N TYR A 537 -8.37 -5.70 2.02
CA TYR A 537 -8.49 -5.70 0.56
C TYR A 537 -8.79 -7.11 0.02
N LYS A 538 -8.06 -8.12 0.49
CA LYS A 538 -8.33 -9.50 0.08
C LYS A 538 -9.71 -9.99 0.54
N ALA A 539 -10.14 -9.60 1.72
CA ALA A 539 -11.46 -9.96 2.23
C ALA A 539 -12.60 -9.41 1.34
N VAL A 540 -12.52 -8.14 0.92
CA VAL A 540 -13.52 -7.57 -0.02
C VAL A 540 -13.40 -8.18 -1.41
N GLY A 541 -12.21 -8.50 -1.87
CA GLY A 541 -11.99 -9.23 -3.12
C GLY A 541 -12.72 -10.57 -3.15
N TRP A 542 -12.79 -11.25 -2.01
CA TRP A 542 -13.42 -12.59 -1.91
C TRP A 542 -14.91 -12.54 -1.60
N LYS A 543 -15.31 -11.71 -0.64
CA LYS A 543 -16.66 -11.69 -0.07
C LYS A 543 -17.47 -10.50 -0.57
N GLY A 544 -16.81 -9.45 -1.05
CA GLY A 544 -17.46 -8.26 -1.56
C GLY A 544 -18.24 -8.58 -2.83
N ASN A 545 -19.55 -8.38 -2.76
CA ASN A 545 -20.43 -8.48 -3.90
C ASN A 545 -21.20 -7.18 -4.06
N PRO A 546 -20.97 -6.39 -5.12
CA PRO A 546 -21.71 -5.16 -5.36
C PRO A 546 -23.22 -5.34 -5.44
N ARG A 547 -23.70 -6.58 -5.54
CA ARG A 547 -25.14 -6.91 -5.60
C ARG A 547 -25.74 -7.30 -4.26
N ASN A 548 -24.94 -7.42 -3.20
CA ASN A 548 -25.43 -7.77 -1.87
C ASN A 548 -26.14 -6.58 -1.22
N GLY A 549 -27.22 -6.12 -1.80
CA GLY A 549 -28.13 -5.18 -1.17
C GLY A 549 -29.50 -5.84 -0.91
N ALA A 550 -30.31 -5.26 -0.05
CA ALA A 550 -31.64 -5.75 0.29
C ALA A 550 -32.60 -5.96 -0.90
N ASN A 551 -32.16 -5.60 -2.11
CA ASN A 551 -32.90 -5.76 -3.36
C ASN A 551 -32.07 -6.46 -4.44
N ALA A 552 -31.05 -7.20 -4.08
CA ALA A 552 -30.33 -8.06 -5.01
C ALA A 552 -31.22 -9.27 -5.34
N THR A 553 -32.08 -9.12 -6.31
CA THR A 553 -32.87 -10.19 -6.95
C THR A 553 -32.33 -10.45 -8.34
#